data_c1fe07e541746e15449a7dd964a76712
#
_entry.id   c1fe07e541746e15449a7dd964a76712
#
_cell.length_a   1.000
_cell.length_b   1.000
_cell.length_c   1.000
_cell.angle_alpha   90.00
_cell.angle_beta   90.00
_cell.angle_gamma   90.00
#
_symmetry.space_group_name_H-M   'P 1'
#
loop_
_entity.id
_entity.type
_entity.pdbx_description
1 polymer ?
#
loop_
_entity_poly.entity_id
_entity_poly.type
_entity_poly.pdbx_seq_one_letter_code
_entity_poly.pdbx_strand_id
1 'polypeptide(L)'
;YGVLRRRGWQGLAIIPRGGWRWALAPLGFLLAIALWLVPMLFAVEHRGLPEYAAYRDEILFHQTVTRYAAAWHHVKAWYYYFVEVLPLLWLPWSLLAIWLVPYWRRAWLARDARVWLLLLWVALVLVFFTLSPGKRGVYVLPAIPALAIAAAGALPAIFTRRAVARASPVLSGVLVVVFAALAIAEALRLPKVVAVLA
;
A
#
# COMPACT_ATOMS: atom_id res chain seq x y z
N TYR A 1 8.80 -6.76 24.27
CA TYR A 1 9.69 -7.83 23.85
C TYR A 1 9.62 -9.05 24.77
N GLY A 2 9.92 -8.91 26.09
CA GLY A 2 9.91 -10.01 27.05
C GLY A 2 8.57 -10.74 27.17
N VAL A 3 7.47 -10.02 27.17
CA VAL A 3 6.11 -10.60 27.22
C VAL A 3 5.81 -11.43 25.96
N LEU A 4 6.14 -10.93 24.77
CA LEU A 4 5.93 -11.65 23.52
C LEU A 4 6.78 -12.92 23.46
N ARG A 5 8.03 -12.84 23.88
CA ARG A 5 8.92 -14.02 23.96
C ARG A 5 8.38 -15.10 24.89
N ARG A 6 7.88 -14.71 26.08
CA ARG A 6 7.25 -15.65 27.04
C ARG A 6 5.99 -16.32 26.45
N ARG A 7 5.30 -15.64 25.50
CA ARG A 7 4.14 -16.17 24.78
C ARG A 7 4.51 -17.03 23.57
N GLY A 8 5.79 -17.39 23.39
CA GLY A 8 6.25 -18.27 22.29
C GLY A 8 6.32 -17.60 20.93
N TRP A 9 6.44 -16.26 20.85
CA TRP A 9 6.62 -15.56 19.59
C TRP A 9 8.02 -15.78 19.04
N GLN A 10 8.10 -16.06 17.74
CA GLN A 10 9.36 -16.25 16.99
C GLN A 10 9.70 -14.98 16.18
N GLY A 11 10.95 -14.89 15.71
CA GLY A 11 11.38 -13.78 14.84
C GLY A 11 11.45 -12.42 15.53
N LEU A 12 11.39 -12.34 16.86
CA LEU A 12 11.38 -11.09 17.62
C LEU A 12 12.68 -10.28 17.49
N ALA A 13 13.74 -10.85 16.87
CA ALA A 13 15.00 -10.14 16.68
C ALA A 13 14.88 -8.89 15.78
N ILE A 14 13.83 -8.83 14.94
CA ILE A 14 13.53 -7.65 14.13
C ILE A 14 12.98 -6.48 14.95
N ILE A 15 12.51 -6.75 16.16
CA ILE A 15 11.97 -5.70 17.06
C ILE A 15 13.13 -5.11 17.84
N PRO A 16 13.46 -3.82 17.68
CA PRO A 16 14.54 -3.17 18.43
C PRO A 16 14.31 -3.26 19.94
N ARG A 17 15.36 -3.57 20.70
CA ARG A 17 15.29 -3.73 22.17
C ARG A 17 15.45 -2.43 22.93
N GLY A 18 15.65 -1.31 22.28
CA GLY A 18 15.95 -0.04 22.92
C GLY A 18 14.72 0.74 23.37
N GLY A 19 14.36 0.72 24.63
CA GLY A 19 13.18 1.37 25.20
C GLY A 19 12.89 2.78 24.65
N TRP A 20 13.74 3.79 24.97
CA TRP A 20 13.56 5.17 24.52
C TRP A 20 13.76 5.36 22.99
N ARG A 21 14.52 4.47 22.34
CA ARG A 21 14.76 4.53 20.88
C ARG A 21 13.47 4.38 20.07
N TRP A 22 12.43 3.77 20.62
CA TRP A 22 11.13 3.73 19.99
C TRP A 22 10.51 5.12 19.82
N ALA A 23 10.87 6.07 20.68
CA ALA A 23 10.41 7.45 20.57
C ALA A 23 11.08 8.21 19.40
N LEU A 24 12.23 7.74 18.90
CA LEU A 24 12.93 8.42 17.80
C LEU A 24 12.13 8.38 16.49
N ALA A 25 11.39 7.32 16.21
CA ALA A 25 10.58 7.22 15.00
C ALA A 25 9.42 8.24 14.99
N PRO A 26 8.54 8.29 16.01
CA PRO A 26 7.49 9.32 16.07
C PRO A 26 8.07 10.72 16.21
N LEU A 27 9.18 10.90 16.92
CA LEU A 27 9.84 12.19 17.03
C LEU A 27 10.38 12.67 15.68
N GLY A 28 11.07 11.81 14.93
CA GLY A 28 11.56 12.12 13.58
C GLY A 28 10.40 12.45 12.62
N PHE A 29 9.28 11.72 12.71
CA PHE A 29 8.08 12.00 11.95
C PHE A 29 7.48 13.37 12.28
N LEU A 30 7.35 13.69 13.57
CA LEU A 30 6.85 15.01 14.02
C LEU A 30 7.79 16.15 13.62
N LEU A 31 9.11 15.96 13.70
CA LEU A 31 10.09 16.94 13.24
C LEU A 31 9.99 17.16 11.73
N ALA A 32 9.83 16.12 10.95
CA ALA A 32 9.66 16.24 9.49
C ALA A 32 8.38 17.02 9.14
N ILE A 33 7.29 16.79 9.85
CA ILE A 33 6.05 17.59 9.70
C ILE A 33 6.30 19.03 10.14
N ALA A 34 6.91 19.24 11.30
CA ALA A 34 7.14 20.56 11.86
C ALA A 34 8.03 21.42 10.97
N LEU A 35 9.04 20.82 10.31
CA LEU A 35 9.95 21.52 9.40
C LEU A 35 9.22 22.23 8.25
N TRP A 36 8.09 21.71 7.84
CA TRP A 36 7.25 22.33 6.82
C TRP A 36 6.08 23.11 7.42
N LEU A 37 5.39 22.53 8.39
CA LEU A 37 4.16 23.11 8.97
C LEU A 37 4.43 24.41 9.74
N VAL A 38 5.50 24.45 10.55
CA VAL A 38 5.81 25.63 11.38
C VAL A 38 6.14 26.87 10.52
N PRO A 39 7.03 26.80 9.51
CA PRO A 39 7.24 27.94 8.62
C PRO A 39 5.99 28.39 7.88
N MET A 40 5.13 27.44 7.47
CA MET A 40 3.87 27.75 6.80
C MET A 40 2.95 28.55 7.74
N LEU A 41 2.73 28.06 8.97
CA LEU A 41 1.88 28.75 9.96
C LEU A 41 2.43 30.14 10.31
N PHE A 42 3.74 30.23 10.48
CA PHE A 42 4.41 31.51 10.74
C PHE A 42 4.23 32.50 9.59
N ALA A 43 4.36 32.05 8.34
CA ALA A 43 4.16 32.88 7.17
C ALA A 43 2.72 33.39 7.06
N VAL A 44 1.73 32.53 7.39
CA VAL A 44 0.30 32.91 7.42
C VAL A 44 0.05 34.02 8.41
N GLU A 45 0.60 33.89 9.63
CA GLU A 45 0.37 34.85 10.72
C GLU A 45 1.08 36.18 10.48
N HIS A 46 2.33 36.17 10.02
CA HIS A 46 3.12 37.40 9.85
C HIS A 46 2.79 38.19 8.60
N ARG A 47 2.34 37.53 7.53
CA ARG A 47 1.99 38.24 6.30
C ARG A 47 0.54 38.74 6.27
N GLY A 48 -0.34 38.14 7.08
CA GLY A 48 -1.72 38.59 7.25
C GLY A 48 -2.58 38.63 5.99
N LEU A 49 -2.11 38.02 4.88
CA LEU A 49 -2.82 38.03 3.62
C LEU A 49 -3.91 36.95 3.62
N PRO A 50 -5.13 37.28 3.16
CA PRO A 50 -6.24 36.31 3.13
C PRO A 50 -5.93 35.04 2.33
N GLU A 51 -5.10 35.16 1.30
CA GLU A 51 -4.68 34.05 0.45
C GLU A 51 -3.88 32.98 1.22
N TYR A 52 -3.02 33.39 2.18
CA TYR A 52 -2.26 32.45 3.01
C TYR A 52 -3.16 31.73 4.02
N ALA A 53 -4.15 32.41 4.56
CA ALA A 53 -5.14 31.81 5.45
C ALA A 53 -5.99 30.78 4.69
N ALA A 54 -6.46 31.12 3.49
CA ALA A 54 -7.19 30.21 2.62
C ALA A 54 -6.35 28.97 2.24
N TYR A 55 -5.08 29.16 1.92
CA TYR A 55 -4.15 28.06 1.63
C TYR A 55 -3.94 27.11 2.82
N ARG A 56 -3.77 27.67 4.03
CA ARG A 56 -3.68 26.88 5.28
C ARG A 56 -4.94 26.04 5.47
N ASP A 57 -6.11 26.65 5.35
CA ASP A 57 -7.40 26.01 5.59
C ASP A 57 -7.68 24.94 4.53
N GLU A 58 -7.31 25.19 3.28
CA GLU A 58 -7.37 24.19 2.22
C GLU A 58 -6.53 22.96 2.53
N ILE A 59 -5.27 23.12 2.94
CA ILE A 59 -4.37 21.99 3.20
C ILE A 59 -4.74 21.25 4.49
N LEU A 60 -4.99 21.96 5.59
CA LEU A 60 -5.22 21.33 6.88
C LEU A 60 -6.61 20.72 6.99
N PHE A 61 -7.63 21.34 6.42
CA PHE A 61 -9.00 20.89 6.58
C PHE A 61 -9.58 20.28 5.30
N HIS A 62 -9.51 20.95 4.17
CA HIS A 62 -10.11 20.43 2.93
C HIS A 62 -9.37 19.23 2.36
N GLN A 63 -8.04 19.27 2.31
CA GLN A 63 -7.26 18.20 1.72
C GLN A 63 -7.09 16.99 2.66
N THR A 64 -7.18 17.18 3.98
CA THR A 64 -7.00 16.10 4.96
C THR A 64 -8.34 15.58 5.47
N VAL A 65 -9.11 16.43 6.17
CA VAL A 65 -10.32 16.00 6.89
C VAL A 65 -11.50 15.85 5.95
N THR A 66 -11.78 16.87 5.15
CA THR A 66 -12.98 16.90 4.28
C THR A 66 -12.88 15.85 3.17
N ARG A 67 -11.70 15.70 2.56
CA ARG A 67 -11.48 14.64 1.55
C ARG A 67 -11.63 13.24 2.07
N TYR A 68 -11.21 12.99 3.32
CA TYR A 68 -11.37 11.66 3.92
C TYR A 68 -12.81 11.41 4.39
N ALA A 69 -13.43 12.38 5.07
CA ALA A 69 -14.74 12.21 5.68
C ALA A 69 -15.91 12.45 4.71
N ALA A 70 -15.76 13.37 3.76
CA ALA A 70 -16.80 13.77 2.80
C ALA A 70 -16.37 13.56 1.35
N ALA A 71 -15.76 12.42 1.05
CA ALA A 71 -15.38 12.07 -0.31
C ALA A 71 -16.62 11.79 -1.16
N TRP A 72 -17.11 12.80 -1.83
CA TRP A 72 -18.24 12.74 -2.78
C TRP A 72 -17.85 12.20 -4.16
N HIS A 73 -16.54 12.18 -4.47
CA HIS A 73 -16.03 11.57 -5.69
C HIS A 73 -15.54 10.15 -5.39
N HIS A 74 -15.77 9.23 -6.31
CA HIS A 74 -15.34 7.84 -6.23
C HIS A 74 -15.91 7.04 -5.05
N VAL A 75 -17.15 7.35 -4.63
CA VAL A 75 -17.85 6.50 -3.64
C VAL A 75 -18.05 5.11 -4.24
N LYS A 76 -17.51 4.12 -3.58
CA LYS A 76 -17.59 2.70 -3.99
C LYS A 76 -18.04 1.84 -2.82
N ALA A 77 -18.66 0.71 -3.12
CA ALA A 77 -19.08 -0.27 -2.13
C ALA A 77 -17.89 -0.77 -1.27
N TRP A 78 -18.17 -1.27 -0.07
CA TRP A 78 -17.14 -1.76 0.84
C TRP A 78 -16.29 -2.90 0.25
N TYR A 79 -16.88 -3.75 -0.59
CA TYR A 79 -16.22 -4.88 -1.24
C TYR A 79 -15.37 -4.51 -2.46
N TYR A 80 -15.35 -3.25 -2.88
CA TYR A 80 -14.66 -2.75 -4.08
C TYR A 80 -13.22 -3.25 -4.20
N TYR A 81 -12.44 -3.13 -3.14
CA TYR A 81 -11.04 -3.59 -3.18
C TYR A 81 -10.94 -5.09 -3.39
N PHE A 82 -11.78 -5.87 -2.75
CA PHE A 82 -11.69 -7.34 -2.78
C PHE A 82 -12.09 -7.92 -4.13
N VAL A 83 -13.05 -7.32 -4.81
CA VAL A 83 -13.63 -7.85 -6.06
C VAL A 83 -13.02 -7.19 -7.29
N GLU A 84 -12.84 -5.87 -7.28
CA GLU A 84 -12.42 -5.14 -8.47
C GLU A 84 -10.90 -4.87 -8.51
N VAL A 85 -10.25 -4.70 -7.35
CA VAL A 85 -8.86 -4.22 -7.30
C VAL A 85 -7.87 -5.34 -7.03
N LEU A 86 -8.04 -6.09 -5.93
CA LEU A 86 -7.04 -7.08 -5.51
C LEU A 86 -6.81 -8.19 -6.54
N PRO A 87 -7.81 -8.73 -7.26
CA PRO A 87 -7.57 -9.80 -8.21
C PRO A 87 -6.61 -9.41 -9.34
N LEU A 88 -6.67 -8.18 -9.81
CA LEU A 88 -5.85 -7.68 -10.92
C LEU A 88 -4.63 -6.88 -10.48
N LEU A 89 -4.82 -5.91 -9.57
CA LEU A 89 -3.74 -5.00 -9.17
C LEU A 89 -2.66 -5.69 -8.33
N TRP A 90 -3.02 -6.77 -7.64
CA TRP A 90 -2.09 -7.54 -6.82
C TRP A 90 -1.50 -8.77 -7.53
N LEU A 91 -1.57 -8.82 -8.86
CA LEU A 91 -0.83 -9.83 -9.60
C LEU A 91 0.69 -9.67 -9.35
N PRO A 92 1.43 -10.79 -9.22
CA PRO A 92 1.01 -12.20 -9.27
C PRO A 92 0.49 -12.77 -7.93
N TRP A 93 0.44 -11.97 -6.85
CA TRP A 93 0.12 -12.42 -5.50
C TRP A 93 -1.28 -13.01 -5.38
N SER A 94 -2.25 -12.43 -6.09
CA SER A 94 -3.63 -12.95 -6.16
C SER A 94 -3.69 -14.37 -6.74
N LEU A 95 -2.91 -14.66 -7.77
CA LEU A 95 -2.82 -16.01 -8.33
C LEU A 95 -2.09 -16.98 -7.39
N LEU A 96 -1.07 -16.50 -6.70
CA LEU A 96 -0.29 -17.31 -5.77
C LEU A 96 -1.00 -17.51 -4.42
N ALA A 97 -2.11 -16.84 -4.18
CA ALA A 97 -2.83 -16.87 -2.90
C ALA A 97 -3.18 -18.28 -2.43
N ILE A 98 -3.52 -19.19 -3.34
CA ILE A 98 -3.84 -20.60 -3.03
C ILE A 98 -2.71 -21.30 -2.26
N TRP A 99 -1.46 -20.91 -2.50
CA TRP A 99 -0.28 -21.46 -1.82
C TRP A 99 0.21 -20.55 -0.68
N LEU A 100 0.06 -19.24 -0.82
CA LEU A 100 0.49 -18.26 0.17
C LEU A 100 -0.40 -18.26 1.42
N VAL A 101 -1.72 -18.38 1.26
CA VAL A 101 -2.64 -18.40 2.40
C VAL A 101 -2.34 -19.54 3.38
N PRO A 102 -2.13 -20.80 2.96
CA PRO A 102 -1.72 -21.86 3.87
C PRO A 102 -0.36 -21.64 4.53
N TYR A 103 0.59 -20.99 3.83
CA TYR A 103 1.88 -20.61 4.38
C TYR A 103 1.72 -19.55 5.47
N TRP A 104 1.01 -18.47 5.19
CA TRP A 104 0.75 -17.41 6.16
C TRP A 104 -0.05 -17.90 7.36
N ARG A 105 -1.02 -18.79 7.14
CA ARG A 105 -1.76 -19.41 8.24
C ARG A 105 -0.85 -20.22 9.17
N ARG A 106 0.11 -20.95 8.63
CA ARG A 106 1.11 -21.66 9.44
C ARG A 106 2.00 -20.70 10.21
N ALA A 107 2.53 -19.66 9.56
CA ALA A 107 3.34 -18.63 10.21
C ALA A 107 2.53 -17.87 11.30
N TRP A 108 1.25 -17.65 11.06
CA TRP A 108 0.32 -17.05 12.01
C TRP A 108 0.18 -17.93 13.25
N LEU A 109 -0.09 -19.22 13.09
CA LEU A 109 -0.22 -20.18 14.19
C LEU A 109 1.12 -20.38 14.93
N ALA A 110 2.24 -20.35 14.22
CA ALA A 110 3.59 -20.40 14.80
C ALA A 110 4.00 -19.10 15.49
N ARG A 111 3.17 -18.04 15.46
CA ARG A 111 3.46 -16.72 16.03
C ARG A 111 4.78 -16.14 15.51
N ASP A 112 5.06 -16.25 14.21
CA ASP A 112 6.22 -15.62 13.60
C ASP A 112 5.99 -14.11 13.45
N ALA A 113 6.67 -13.33 14.30
CA ALA A 113 6.52 -11.88 14.34
C ALA A 113 6.88 -11.19 13.01
N ARG A 114 7.76 -11.78 12.21
CA ARG A 114 8.17 -11.24 10.90
C ARG A 114 7.00 -11.23 9.94
N VAL A 115 6.31 -12.35 9.81
CA VAL A 115 5.14 -12.48 8.93
C VAL A 115 3.93 -11.73 9.51
N TRP A 116 3.74 -11.79 10.83
CA TRP A 116 2.66 -11.08 11.51
C TRP A 116 2.70 -9.58 11.27
N LEU A 117 3.86 -8.96 11.43
CA LEU A 117 4.02 -7.51 11.25
C LEU A 117 3.65 -7.07 9.84
N LEU A 118 4.11 -7.83 8.84
CA LEU A 118 3.84 -7.53 7.43
C LEU A 118 2.38 -7.74 7.06
N LEU A 119 1.76 -8.83 7.51
CA LEU A 119 0.34 -9.08 7.28
C LEU A 119 -0.56 -8.09 8.02
N LEU A 120 -0.15 -7.66 9.23
CA LEU A 120 -0.85 -6.61 9.96
C LEU A 120 -0.81 -5.28 9.20
N TRP A 121 0.34 -4.90 8.62
CA TRP A 121 0.43 -3.72 7.76
C TRP A 121 -0.52 -3.81 6.57
N VAL A 122 -0.52 -4.95 5.86
CA VAL A 122 -1.46 -5.19 4.74
C VAL A 122 -2.90 -5.06 5.20
N ALA A 123 -3.25 -5.67 6.33
CA ALA A 123 -4.60 -5.60 6.89
C ALA A 123 -4.99 -4.17 7.27
N LEU A 124 -4.09 -3.41 7.92
CA LEU A 124 -4.34 -2.01 8.29
C LEU A 124 -4.60 -1.13 7.07
N VAL A 125 -3.79 -1.27 6.02
CA VAL A 125 -3.99 -0.52 4.76
C VAL A 125 -5.35 -0.86 4.14
N LEU A 126 -5.68 -2.16 4.05
CA LEU A 126 -6.96 -2.58 3.48
C LEU A 126 -8.16 -2.10 4.31
N VAL A 127 -8.11 -2.25 5.63
CA VAL A 127 -9.19 -1.82 6.54
C VAL A 127 -9.36 -0.31 6.44
N PHE A 128 -8.27 0.47 6.54
CA PHE A 128 -8.30 1.92 6.49
C PHE A 128 -8.99 2.44 5.21
N PHE A 129 -8.57 1.95 4.04
CA PHE A 129 -9.15 2.39 2.79
C PHE A 129 -10.53 1.77 2.50
N THR A 130 -10.84 0.60 3.05
CA THR A 130 -12.19 0.02 2.95
C THR A 130 -13.21 0.84 3.72
N LEU A 131 -12.84 1.39 4.88
CA LEU A 131 -13.69 2.25 5.68
C LEU A 131 -13.85 3.65 5.08
N SER A 132 -12.89 4.11 4.27
CA SER A 132 -13.01 5.38 3.57
C SER A 132 -14.11 5.34 2.51
N PRO A 133 -14.99 6.37 2.44
CA PRO A 133 -16.04 6.44 1.42
C PRO A 133 -15.46 6.56 0.00
N GLY A 134 -14.45 7.39 -0.20
CA GLY A 134 -13.77 7.55 -1.49
C GLY A 134 -12.71 6.49 -1.72
N LYS A 135 -12.90 5.63 -2.73
CA LYS A 135 -12.03 4.49 -3.02
C LYS A 135 -11.39 4.59 -4.40
N ARG A 136 -10.06 4.42 -4.43
CA ARG A 136 -9.27 4.29 -5.68
C ARG A 136 -8.34 3.09 -5.58
N GLY A 137 -8.16 2.36 -6.67
CA GLY A 137 -7.30 1.16 -6.70
C GLY A 137 -5.87 1.43 -6.22
N VAL A 138 -5.32 2.60 -6.55
CA VAL A 138 -3.95 3.00 -6.18
C VAL A 138 -3.71 3.11 -4.67
N TYR A 139 -4.76 3.27 -3.87
CA TYR A 139 -4.61 3.46 -2.42
C TYR A 139 -4.11 2.20 -1.69
N VAL A 140 -4.29 1.03 -2.27
CA VAL A 140 -3.82 -0.24 -1.68
C VAL A 140 -2.43 -0.66 -2.20
N LEU A 141 -1.80 0.14 -3.08
CA LEU A 141 -0.42 -0.12 -3.53
C LEU A 141 0.62 -0.15 -2.40
N PRO A 142 0.55 0.69 -1.35
CA PRO A 142 1.51 0.64 -0.23
C PRO A 142 1.52 -0.69 0.52
N ALA A 143 0.50 -1.55 0.35
CA ALA A 143 0.47 -2.89 0.93
C ALA A 143 1.30 -3.91 0.14
N ILE A 144 1.57 -3.68 -1.16
CA ILE A 144 2.25 -4.64 -2.04
C ILE A 144 3.68 -4.97 -1.58
N PRO A 145 4.54 -4.02 -1.21
CA PRO A 145 5.88 -4.34 -0.73
C PRO A 145 5.86 -5.24 0.50
N ALA A 146 4.98 -4.97 1.46
CA ALA A 146 4.84 -5.80 2.66
C ALA A 146 4.33 -7.21 2.32
N LEU A 147 3.37 -7.30 1.39
CA LEU A 147 2.86 -8.58 0.89
C LEU A 147 3.95 -9.39 0.19
N ALA A 148 4.77 -8.75 -0.63
CA ALA A 148 5.89 -9.37 -1.33
C ALA A 148 6.93 -9.95 -0.36
N ILE A 149 7.30 -9.19 0.67
CA ILE A 149 8.24 -9.65 1.70
C ILE A 149 7.61 -10.79 2.51
N ALA A 150 6.33 -10.70 2.87
CA ALA A 150 5.62 -11.76 3.59
C ALA A 150 5.49 -13.05 2.78
N ALA A 151 5.53 -12.97 1.44
CA ALA A 151 5.48 -14.12 0.54
C ALA A 151 6.88 -14.72 0.28
N ALA A 152 7.95 -13.95 0.44
CA ALA A 152 9.31 -14.32 0.02
C ALA A 152 9.77 -15.68 0.55
N GLY A 153 9.46 -16.00 1.82
CA GLY A 153 9.81 -17.30 2.42
C GLY A 153 9.09 -18.50 1.81
N ALA A 154 7.97 -18.30 1.12
CA ALA A 154 7.21 -19.37 0.46
C ALA A 154 7.59 -19.54 -1.01
N LEU A 155 8.12 -18.49 -1.66
CA LEU A 155 8.36 -18.48 -3.11
C LEU A 155 9.25 -19.64 -3.61
N PRO A 156 10.39 -20.00 -2.98
CA PRO A 156 11.20 -21.10 -3.44
C PRO A 156 10.40 -22.41 -3.54
N ALA A 157 9.62 -22.72 -2.50
CA ALA A 157 8.79 -23.92 -2.49
C ALA A 157 7.60 -23.86 -3.44
N ILE A 158 7.10 -22.67 -3.76
CA ILE A 158 6.03 -22.48 -4.73
C ILE A 158 6.56 -22.67 -6.16
N PHE A 159 7.71 -22.07 -6.49
CA PHE A 159 8.27 -22.12 -7.84
C PHE A 159 8.82 -23.51 -8.21
N THR A 160 9.17 -24.35 -7.25
CA THR A 160 9.54 -25.75 -7.52
C THR A 160 8.34 -26.65 -7.80
N ARG A 161 7.11 -26.16 -7.58
CA ARG A 161 5.91 -26.96 -7.89
C ARG A 161 5.72 -27.09 -9.40
N ARG A 162 5.52 -28.32 -9.87
CA ARG A 162 5.33 -28.64 -11.30
C ARG A 162 4.20 -27.79 -11.97
N ALA A 163 3.13 -27.51 -11.24
CA ALA A 163 2.03 -26.69 -11.74
C ALA A 163 2.49 -25.23 -12.01
N VAL A 164 3.24 -24.64 -11.11
CA VAL A 164 3.76 -23.26 -11.24
C VAL A 164 4.85 -23.21 -12.31
N ALA A 165 5.77 -24.18 -12.31
CA ALA A 165 6.83 -24.27 -13.31
C ALA A 165 6.28 -24.41 -14.76
N ARG A 166 5.15 -25.11 -14.93
CA ARG A 166 4.49 -25.23 -16.23
C ARG A 166 3.67 -23.99 -16.61
N ALA A 167 3.05 -23.33 -15.63
CA ALA A 167 2.22 -22.16 -15.88
C ALA A 167 3.04 -20.88 -16.08
N SER A 168 4.23 -20.77 -15.48
CA SER A 168 5.04 -19.55 -15.51
C SER A 168 5.40 -19.07 -16.92
N PRO A 169 5.88 -19.91 -17.89
CA PRO A 169 6.19 -19.43 -19.23
C PRO A 169 4.94 -18.99 -20.00
N VAL A 170 3.82 -19.69 -19.80
CA VAL A 170 2.54 -19.32 -20.42
C VAL A 170 2.07 -17.95 -19.88
N LEU A 171 2.09 -17.77 -18.56
CA LEU A 171 1.71 -16.50 -17.93
C LEU A 171 2.62 -15.36 -18.37
N SER A 172 3.94 -15.59 -18.42
CA SER A 172 4.89 -14.59 -18.91
C SER A 172 4.64 -14.23 -20.37
N GLY A 173 4.37 -15.22 -21.22
CA GLY A 173 4.01 -14.99 -22.62
C GLY A 173 2.74 -14.16 -22.77
N VAL A 174 1.68 -14.50 -22.02
CA VAL A 174 0.43 -13.72 -22.00
C VAL A 174 0.67 -12.28 -21.56
N LEU A 175 1.46 -12.06 -20.49
CA LEU A 175 1.78 -10.70 -20.01
C LEU A 175 2.54 -9.90 -21.08
N VAL A 176 3.53 -10.50 -21.72
CA VAL A 176 4.27 -9.85 -22.82
C VAL A 176 3.33 -9.44 -23.96
N VAL A 177 2.44 -10.33 -24.40
CA VAL A 177 1.47 -10.03 -25.46
C VAL A 177 0.51 -8.91 -25.04
N VAL A 178 0.00 -8.94 -23.80
CA VAL A 178 -0.90 -7.90 -23.28
C VAL A 178 -0.18 -6.54 -23.23
N PHE A 179 1.03 -6.47 -22.67
CA PHE A 179 1.78 -5.21 -22.61
C PHE A 179 2.17 -4.70 -24.01
N ALA A 180 2.55 -5.57 -24.92
CA ALA A 180 2.81 -5.20 -26.31
C ALA A 180 1.55 -4.63 -26.99
N ALA A 181 0.40 -5.29 -26.82
CA ALA A 181 -0.86 -4.81 -27.37
C ALA A 181 -1.27 -3.44 -26.78
N LEU A 182 -1.10 -3.24 -25.47
CA LEU A 182 -1.36 -1.95 -24.82
C LEU A 182 -0.42 -0.86 -25.32
N ALA A 183 0.87 -1.15 -25.47
CA ALA A 183 1.85 -0.21 -26.00
C ALA A 183 1.54 0.19 -27.45
N ILE A 184 1.17 -0.77 -28.29
CA ILE A 184 0.75 -0.52 -29.69
C ILE A 184 -0.54 0.33 -29.69
N ALA A 185 -1.53 -0.02 -28.87
CA ALA A 185 -2.78 0.74 -28.81
C ALA A 185 -2.54 2.19 -28.39
N GLU A 186 -1.64 2.43 -27.44
CA GLU A 186 -1.27 3.79 -27.01
C GLU A 186 -0.50 4.54 -28.09
N ALA A 187 0.47 3.91 -28.74
CA ALA A 187 1.19 4.49 -29.86
C ALA A 187 0.29 4.91 -31.03
N LEU A 188 -0.79 4.15 -31.27
CA LEU A 188 -1.80 4.47 -32.28
C LEU A 188 -2.74 5.62 -31.87
N ARG A 189 -2.86 5.92 -30.57
CA ARG A 189 -3.68 7.04 -30.04
C ARG A 189 -2.94 8.37 -30.07
N LEU A 190 -1.62 8.37 -29.86
CA LEU A 190 -0.79 9.58 -29.80
C LEU A 190 -0.94 10.51 -31.03
N PRO A 191 -0.92 10.01 -32.29
CA PRO A 191 -1.11 10.88 -33.46
C PRO A 191 -2.47 11.59 -33.48
N LYS A 192 -3.52 10.94 -32.97
CA LYS A 192 -4.88 11.51 -32.92
C LYS A 192 -4.98 12.62 -31.88
N VAL A 193 -4.29 12.50 -30.75
CA VAL A 193 -4.26 13.55 -29.71
C VAL A 193 -3.48 14.76 -30.18
N VAL A 194 -2.34 14.56 -30.86
CA VAL A 194 -1.55 15.65 -31.43
C VAL A 194 -2.33 16.40 -32.52
N ALA A 195 -3.07 15.69 -33.38
CA ALA A 195 -3.88 16.29 -34.44
C ALA A 195 -5.10 17.10 -33.91
N VAL A 196 -5.55 16.86 -32.68
CA VAL A 196 -6.65 17.62 -32.03
C VAL A 196 -6.11 18.89 -31.34
N LEU A 197 -4.81 18.91 -30.99
CA LEU A 197 -4.17 20.03 -30.30
C LEU A 197 -3.44 21.00 -31.26
N ALA A 198 -3.30 20.65 -32.54
CA ALA A 198 -2.77 21.49 -33.62
C ALA A 198 -3.89 22.19 -34.39
#